data_4d73b328e41361b0ce6ec5a254a7c04d
#
_entry.id   4d73b328e41361b0ce6ec5a254a7c04d
#
_cell.length_a   1.000
_cell.length_b   1.000
_cell.length_c   1.000
_cell.angle_alpha   90.00
_cell.angle_beta   90.00
_cell.angle_gamma   90.00
#
_symmetry.space_group_name_H-M   'P 1'
#
loop_
_entity.id
_entity.type
_entity.pdbx_description
1 polymer ?
#
loop_
_entity_poly.entity_id
_entity_poly.type
_entity_poly.pdbx_seq_one_letter_code
_entity_poly.pdbx_strand_id
1 'polypeptide(L)'
;TITAYGCAPGQTIDSGTSFIAVDEVPLLSLHTAVPPFRDLQSGMRGRDVAALNAELRRLGYAAPDGDAMTWDTILAYNALADTVGAARLVKDNGWTLAKDAYVWLDGQSVTIRSCVAGIGASIDVKSELLTTDSQSQSVSVTMPQDEVVAGDRVLDVDGRMVDMPQQTTAITDSSTLAALLGSDAYRQASGTAESSESASDGASDVTFTLQWLLKTPIDVWSLPPTAFYAQHDEQACVVSDGKPVAVTVIGFRLGRSMATVDSGAALGKVRTNPQGGKPCR
;
A
#
# COMPACT_ATOMS: atom_id res chain seq x y z
N THR A 1 -32.07 -13.57 -0.34
CA THR A 1 -31.24 -14.16 -1.41
C THR A 1 -30.43 -13.08 -2.11
N ILE A 2 -29.16 -13.34 -2.45
CA ILE A 2 -28.33 -12.40 -3.21
C ILE A 2 -28.91 -12.27 -4.65
N THR A 3 -29.31 -11.05 -5.02
CA THR A 3 -29.88 -10.76 -6.35
C THR A 3 -28.92 -9.99 -7.26
N ALA A 4 -27.98 -9.23 -6.67
CA ALA A 4 -26.86 -8.62 -7.39
C ALA A 4 -25.59 -8.75 -6.55
N TYR A 5 -24.45 -8.96 -7.23
CA TYR A 5 -23.18 -9.15 -6.55
C TYR A 5 -22.03 -8.67 -7.43
N GLY A 6 -21.49 -7.51 -7.10
CA GLY A 6 -20.37 -6.87 -7.78
C GLY A 6 -19.04 -7.21 -7.10
N CYS A 7 -18.69 -8.49 -7.06
CA CYS A 7 -17.44 -8.94 -6.45
C CYS A 7 -16.48 -9.44 -7.54
N ALA A 8 -15.27 -8.90 -7.56
CA ALA A 8 -14.16 -9.41 -8.37
C ALA A 8 -12.85 -9.26 -7.59
N PRO A 9 -11.99 -10.29 -7.53
CA PRO A 9 -10.68 -10.19 -6.90
C PRO A 9 -9.86 -9.02 -7.47
N GLY A 10 -9.23 -8.24 -6.59
CA GLY A 10 -8.51 -7.02 -6.95
C GLY A 10 -9.37 -5.77 -7.10
N GLN A 11 -10.69 -5.88 -7.08
CA GLN A 11 -11.59 -4.73 -7.06
C GLN A 11 -11.63 -4.09 -5.68
N THR A 12 -11.80 -2.77 -5.64
CA THR A 12 -11.95 -2.00 -4.42
C THR A 12 -13.42 -1.73 -4.11
N ILE A 13 -13.81 -1.87 -2.85
CA ILE A 13 -15.10 -1.45 -2.32
C ILE A 13 -14.86 -0.23 -1.44
N ASP A 14 -15.49 0.88 -1.78
CA ASP A 14 -15.40 2.13 -1.02
C ASP A 14 -16.58 2.29 -0.07
N SER A 15 -16.31 2.88 1.10
CA SER A 15 -17.38 3.29 2.01
C SER A 15 -18.32 4.29 1.36
N GLY A 16 -19.62 4.09 1.53
CA GLY A 16 -20.67 4.89 0.89
C GLY A 16 -21.15 4.31 -0.45
N THR A 17 -20.69 3.12 -0.86
CA THR A 17 -21.13 2.45 -2.09
C THR A 17 -21.97 1.20 -1.77
N SER A 18 -22.39 0.46 -2.80
CA SER A 18 -23.01 -0.85 -2.68
C SER A 18 -22.40 -1.80 -3.70
N PHE A 19 -22.02 -3.01 -3.26
CA PHE A 19 -21.52 -4.08 -4.15
C PHE A 19 -22.43 -5.30 -4.16
N ILE A 20 -23.46 -5.33 -3.29
CA ILE A 20 -24.37 -6.47 -3.13
C ILE A 20 -25.80 -5.97 -2.99
N ALA A 21 -26.74 -6.71 -3.56
CA ALA A 21 -28.17 -6.54 -3.29
C ALA A 21 -28.77 -7.86 -2.79
N VAL A 22 -29.65 -7.76 -1.82
CA VAL A 22 -30.41 -8.87 -1.23
C VAL A 22 -31.88 -8.63 -1.46
N ASP A 23 -32.56 -9.60 -2.08
CA ASP A 23 -33.98 -9.51 -2.45
C ASP A 23 -34.28 -8.20 -3.20
N GLU A 24 -33.40 -7.86 -4.14
CA GLU A 24 -33.43 -6.65 -5.01
C GLU A 24 -33.15 -5.32 -4.26
N VAL A 25 -32.86 -5.33 -2.96
CA VAL A 25 -32.50 -4.14 -2.20
C VAL A 25 -30.98 -4.07 -2.04
N PRO A 26 -30.31 -3.03 -2.57
CA PRO A 26 -28.90 -2.82 -2.36
C PRO A 26 -28.55 -2.66 -0.88
N LEU A 27 -27.49 -3.33 -0.41
CA LEU A 27 -26.94 -3.10 0.91
C LEU A 27 -25.83 -2.05 0.82
N LEU A 28 -25.93 -1.05 1.67
CA LEU A 28 -24.88 -0.03 1.80
C LEU A 28 -23.62 -0.67 2.37
N SER A 29 -22.46 -0.34 1.82
CA SER A 29 -21.15 -0.64 2.39
C SER A 29 -20.67 0.60 3.15
N LEU A 30 -20.35 0.46 4.43
CA LEU A 30 -20.02 1.62 5.27
C LEU A 30 -18.88 1.31 6.22
N HIS A 31 -17.85 2.14 6.20
CA HIS A 31 -16.82 2.15 7.22
C HIS A 31 -17.24 3.05 8.38
N THR A 32 -17.16 2.53 9.58
CA THR A 32 -17.27 3.34 10.82
C THR A 32 -16.14 2.92 11.75
N ALA A 33 -15.53 3.89 12.45
CA ALA A 33 -14.41 3.63 13.37
C ALA A 33 -14.79 2.69 14.53
N VAL A 34 -16.08 2.48 14.75
CA VAL A 34 -16.64 1.50 15.71
C VAL A 34 -17.55 0.56 14.92
N PRO A 35 -17.26 -0.76 14.88
CA PRO A 35 -18.14 -1.72 14.24
C PRO A 35 -19.55 -1.70 14.81
N PRO A 36 -20.61 -1.97 14.01
CA PRO A 36 -21.98 -2.03 14.49
C PRO A 36 -22.17 -3.22 15.45
N PHE A 37 -22.54 -2.95 16.68
CA PHE A 37 -22.79 -3.97 17.70
C PHE A 37 -24.22 -3.94 18.26
N ARG A 38 -24.97 -2.91 17.97
CA ARG A 38 -26.36 -2.70 18.37
C ARG A 38 -27.14 -1.89 17.34
N ASP A 39 -28.45 -1.98 17.39
CA ASP A 39 -29.34 -1.11 16.62
C ASP A 39 -29.28 0.33 17.15
N LEU A 40 -29.34 1.30 16.25
CA LEU A 40 -29.29 2.71 16.58
C LEU A 40 -30.65 3.36 16.32
N GLN A 41 -31.22 3.99 17.36
CA GLN A 41 -32.50 4.68 17.30
C GLN A 41 -32.33 6.17 17.60
N SER A 42 -33.30 6.97 17.15
CA SER A 42 -33.34 8.40 17.44
C SER A 42 -33.19 8.68 18.94
N GLY A 43 -32.30 9.59 19.31
CA GLY A 43 -32.00 9.96 20.70
C GLY A 43 -30.91 9.11 21.37
N MET A 44 -30.52 7.95 20.80
CA MET A 44 -29.42 7.16 21.35
C MET A 44 -28.09 7.90 21.27
N ARG A 45 -27.22 7.61 22.23
CA ARG A 45 -25.86 8.20 22.29
C ARG A 45 -24.79 7.12 22.41
N GLY A 46 -23.61 7.43 21.90
CA GLY A 46 -22.44 6.57 22.04
C GLY A 46 -21.37 6.79 21.01
N ARG A 47 -20.24 6.11 21.20
CA ARG A 47 -19.11 6.14 20.28
C ARG A 47 -19.45 5.60 18.88
N ASP A 48 -20.39 4.67 18.80
CA ASP A 48 -20.94 4.11 17.58
C ASP A 48 -21.71 5.17 16.77
N VAL A 49 -22.53 5.97 17.43
CA VAL A 49 -23.25 7.10 16.80
C VAL A 49 -22.26 8.19 16.36
N ALA A 50 -21.27 8.50 17.20
CA ALA A 50 -20.22 9.47 16.83
C ALA A 50 -19.43 9.01 15.60
N ALA A 51 -19.12 7.71 15.51
CA ALA A 51 -18.44 7.12 14.36
C ALA A 51 -19.30 7.18 13.09
N LEU A 52 -20.61 6.88 13.20
CA LEU A 52 -21.56 7.02 12.09
C LEU A 52 -21.65 8.46 11.60
N ASN A 53 -21.85 9.42 12.50
CA ASN A 53 -21.93 10.85 12.16
C ASN A 53 -20.63 11.33 11.50
N ALA A 54 -19.47 10.91 12.00
CA ALA A 54 -18.17 11.27 11.42
C ALA A 54 -18.04 10.74 9.99
N GLU A 55 -18.44 9.51 9.75
CA GLU A 55 -18.34 8.89 8.43
C GLU A 55 -19.32 9.54 7.44
N LEU A 56 -20.56 9.80 7.85
CA LEU A 56 -21.53 10.53 7.01
C LEU A 56 -21.01 11.92 6.60
N ARG A 57 -20.37 12.65 7.53
CA ARG A 57 -19.72 13.93 7.20
C ARG A 57 -18.56 13.77 6.25
N ARG A 58 -17.71 12.74 6.45
CA ARG A 58 -16.60 12.44 5.55
C ARG A 58 -17.08 12.19 4.13
N LEU A 59 -18.21 11.51 3.98
CA LEU A 59 -18.86 11.24 2.69
C LEU A 59 -19.61 12.47 2.12
N GLY A 60 -19.60 13.62 2.83
CA GLY A 60 -20.18 14.86 2.34
C GLY A 60 -21.65 15.10 2.73
N TYR A 61 -22.21 14.29 3.61
CA TYR A 61 -23.59 14.44 4.09
C TYR A 61 -23.64 15.30 5.36
N ALA A 62 -24.75 16.03 5.53
CA ALA A 62 -24.94 17.00 6.62
C ALA A 62 -25.28 16.31 7.95
N ALA A 63 -24.43 15.41 8.44
CA ALA A 63 -24.57 14.80 9.74
C ALA A 63 -24.04 15.72 10.86
N PRO A 64 -24.64 15.69 12.07
CA PRO A 64 -24.20 16.54 13.18
C PRO A 64 -22.83 16.14 13.70
N ASP A 65 -22.14 17.08 14.34
CA ASP A 65 -20.98 16.76 15.14
C ASP A 65 -21.42 16.25 16.51
N GLY A 66 -20.85 15.12 16.94
CA GLY A 66 -21.15 14.55 18.26
C GLY A 66 -21.69 13.11 18.23
N ASP A 67 -22.09 12.65 19.40
CA ASP A 67 -22.39 11.27 19.74
C ASP A 67 -23.88 10.91 19.80
N ALA A 68 -24.75 11.85 19.40
CA ALA A 68 -26.21 11.66 19.45
C ALA A 68 -26.80 11.35 18.07
N MET A 69 -27.66 10.34 18.00
CA MET A 69 -28.46 10.03 16.81
C MET A 69 -29.66 10.99 16.75
N THR A 70 -29.50 12.06 16.00
CA THR A 70 -30.49 13.09 15.84
C THR A 70 -31.29 12.90 14.55
N TRP A 71 -32.26 13.77 14.33
CA TRP A 71 -32.98 13.84 13.05
C TRP A 71 -32.05 14.13 11.87
N ASP A 72 -31.06 14.98 12.06
CA ASP A 72 -30.06 15.29 11.03
C ASP A 72 -29.21 14.06 10.68
N THR A 73 -28.87 13.21 11.65
CA THR A 73 -28.20 11.90 11.39
C THR A 73 -29.08 11.02 10.50
N ILE A 74 -30.38 10.94 10.80
CA ILE A 74 -31.34 10.14 10.02
C ILE A 74 -31.46 10.69 8.58
N LEU A 75 -31.56 12.01 8.43
CA LEU A 75 -31.62 12.64 7.12
C LEU A 75 -30.34 12.41 6.31
N ALA A 76 -29.18 12.55 6.93
CA ALA A 76 -27.88 12.32 6.30
C ALA A 76 -27.72 10.86 5.86
N TYR A 77 -28.10 9.90 6.70
CA TYR A 77 -28.09 8.48 6.33
C TYR A 77 -29.06 8.19 5.17
N ASN A 78 -30.29 8.73 5.22
CA ASN A 78 -31.26 8.53 4.15
C ASN A 78 -30.80 9.15 2.83
N ALA A 79 -30.14 10.30 2.86
CA ALA A 79 -29.57 10.89 1.66
C ALA A 79 -28.46 10.03 1.04
N LEU A 80 -27.61 9.41 1.88
CA LEU A 80 -26.62 8.43 1.42
C LEU A 80 -27.31 7.17 0.86
N ALA A 81 -28.29 6.61 1.58
CA ALA A 81 -29.02 5.43 1.15
C ALA A 81 -29.70 5.62 -0.22
N ASP A 82 -30.27 6.81 -0.46
CA ASP A 82 -30.89 7.15 -1.74
C ASP A 82 -29.89 7.12 -2.91
N THR A 83 -28.63 7.48 -2.70
CA THR A 83 -27.62 7.48 -3.78
C THR A 83 -27.27 6.09 -4.30
N VAL A 84 -27.40 5.06 -3.46
CA VAL A 84 -27.10 3.69 -3.81
C VAL A 84 -28.34 2.80 -3.94
N GLY A 85 -29.53 3.36 -3.67
CA GLY A 85 -30.81 2.62 -3.68
C GLY A 85 -31.00 1.72 -2.47
N ALA A 86 -30.28 1.96 -1.36
CA ALA A 86 -30.38 1.18 -0.14
C ALA A 86 -31.63 1.54 0.68
N ALA A 87 -31.98 0.68 1.64
CA ALA A 87 -33.14 0.89 2.50
C ALA A 87 -32.99 2.15 3.35
N ARG A 88 -34.04 2.95 3.38
CA ARG A 88 -34.14 4.18 4.19
C ARG A 88 -34.59 3.85 5.62
N LEU A 89 -34.19 4.69 6.55
CA LEU A 89 -34.82 4.74 7.87
C LEU A 89 -36.17 5.47 7.72
N VAL A 90 -37.24 4.81 8.11
CA VAL A 90 -38.60 5.30 7.99
C VAL A 90 -39.35 5.17 9.32
N LYS A 91 -40.51 5.83 9.41
CA LYS A 91 -41.34 5.79 10.63
C LYS A 91 -41.78 4.37 10.99
N ASP A 92 -42.09 3.56 9.98
CA ASP A 92 -42.59 2.19 10.17
C ASP A 92 -41.57 1.26 10.84
N ASN A 93 -40.27 1.52 10.65
CA ASN A 93 -39.20 0.82 11.39
C ASN A 93 -38.71 1.59 12.64
N GLY A 94 -39.48 2.61 13.10
CA GLY A 94 -39.15 3.41 14.27
C GLY A 94 -37.89 4.28 14.09
N TRP A 95 -37.54 4.64 12.86
CA TRP A 95 -36.31 5.38 12.55
C TRP A 95 -35.03 4.67 13.06
N THR A 96 -35.04 3.33 13.00
CA THR A 96 -34.01 2.47 13.54
C THR A 96 -33.05 2.06 12.43
N LEU A 97 -31.77 2.28 12.64
CA LEU A 97 -30.71 1.68 11.85
C LEU A 97 -30.31 0.35 12.53
N ALA A 98 -30.74 -0.74 11.95
CA ALA A 98 -30.36 -2.06 12.44
C ALA A 98 -28.84 -2.28 12.24
N LYS A 99 -28.21 -3.01 13.15
CA LYS A 99 -26.75 -3.28 13.11
C LYS A 99 -26.32 -4.06 11.87
N ASP A 100 -27.24 -4.73 11.21
CA ASP A 100 -27.09 -5.53 10.01
C ASP A 100 -27.69 -4.88 8.76
N ALA A 101 -28.10 -3.60 8.85
CA ALA A 101 -28.66 -2.86 7.72
C ALA A 101 -27.62 -2.49 6.66
N TYR A 102 -26.34 -2.67 6.93
CA TYR A 102 -25.25 -2.36 6.01
C TYR A 102 -24.08 -3.34 6.20
N VAL A 103 -23.26 -3.48 5.16
CA VAL A 103 -22.00 -4.23 5.24
C VAL A 103 -20.94 -3.32 5.85
N TRP A 104 -20.47 -3.68 7.04
CA TRP A 104 -19.39 -2.92 7.66
C TRP A 104 -18.05 -3.24 7.00
N LEU A 105 -17.28 -2.19 6.71
CA LEU A 105 -15.92 -2.27 6.17
C LEU A 105 -14.91 -1.91 7.27
N ASP A 106 -13.81 -2.62 7.34
CA ASP A 106 -12.71 -2.36 8.28
C ASP A 106 -11.85 -1.14 7.87
N GLY A 107 -12.02 -0.65 6.63
CA GLY A 107 -11.38 0.54 6.09
C GLY A 107 -12.32 1.38 5.24
N GLN A 108 -11.94 2.64 4.98
CA GLN A 108 -12.68 3.53 4.09
C GLN A 108 -12.75 3.01 2.66
N SER A 109 -11.79 2.18 2.30
CA SER A 109 -11.67 1.47 1.03
C SER A 109 -11.03 0.12 1.32
N VAL A 110 -11.61 -0.96 0.83
CA VAL A 110 -11.10 -2.33 1.02
C VAL A 110 -10.93 -3.03 -0.32
N THR A 111 -9.85 -3.77 -0.49
CA THR A 111 -9.60 -4.54 -1.71
C THR A 111 -10.11 -5.96 -1.53
N ILE A 112 -10.86 -6.45 -2.50
CA ILE A 112 -11.39 -7.81 -2.51
C ILE A 112 -10.25 -8.79 -2.83
N ARG A 113 -10.01 -9.75 -1.95
CA ARG A 113 -9.07 -10.84 -2.17
C ARG A 113 -9.74 -12.00 -2.91
N SER A 114 -10.89 -12.45 -2.39
CA SER A 114 -11.67 -13.50 -3.03
C SER A 114 -13.16 -13.32 -2.79
N CYS A 115 -13.96 -13.86 -3.71
CA CYS A 115 -15.42 -13.87 -3.63
C CYS A 115 -15.87 -15.24 -3.13
N VAL A 116 -16.55 -15.28 -1.99
CA VAL A 116 -17.04 -16.53 -1.35
C VAL A 116 -18.48 -16.78 -1.74
N ALA A 117 -19.33 -15.76 -1.70
CA ALA A 117 -20.74 -15.84 -2.07
C ALA A 117 -20.94 -15.66 -3.59
N GLY A 118 -22.15 -15.87 -4.06
CA GLY A 118 -22.55 -15.67 -5.45
C GLY A 118 -24.04 -15.33 -5.56
N ILE A 119 -24.44 -14.87 -6.74
CA ILE A 119 -25.86 -14.59 -7.07
C ILE A 119 -26.68 -15.88 -6.87
N GLY A 120 -27.83 -15.76 -6.21
CA GLY A 120 -28.71 -16.87 -5.86
C GLY A 120 -28.39 -17.53 -4.52
N ALA A 121 -27.28 -17.21 -3.87
CA ALA A 121 -26.98 -17.71 -2.54
C ALA A 121 -27.91 -17.10 -1.49
N SER A 122 -28.33 -17.91 -0.52
CA SER A 122 -28.99 -17.42 0.68
C SER A 122 -27.93 -16.96 1.66
N ILE A 123 -28.14 -15.79 2.23
CA ILE A 123 -27.23 -15.23 3.25
C ILE A 123 -27.97 -14.97 4.56
N ASP A 124 -27.24 -15.06 5.64
CA ASP A 124 -27.60 -14.60 6.98
C ASP A 124 -26.52 -13.65 7.52
N VAL A 125 -26.73 -13.16 8.76
CA VAL A 125 -25.82 -12.20 9.41
C VAL A 125 -24.38 -12.75 9.61
N LYS A 126 -24.19 -14.07 9.48
CA LYS A 126 -22.90 -14.74 9.67
C LYS A 126 -22.32 -15.27 8.35
N SER A 127 -23.02 -15.09 7.24
CA SER A 127 -22.54 -15.55 5.95
C SER A 127 -21.30 -14.79 5.54
N GLU A 128 -20.25 -15.52 5.17
CA GLU A 128 -19.07 -14.97 4.58
C GLU A 128 -19.37 -14.59 3.12
N LEU A 129 -19.27 -13.32 2.80
CA LEU A 129 -19.55 -12.80 1.46
C LEU A 129 -18.30 -12.82 0.59
N LEU A 130 -17.22 -12.29 1.12
CA LEU A 130 -15.94 -12.15 0.44
C LEU A 130 -14.83 -12.11 1.49
N THR A 131 -13.61 -12.32 1.07
CA THR A 131 -12.43 -12.00 1.88
C THR A 131 -11.81 -10.71 1.34
N THR A 132 -11.41 -9.85 2.24
CA THR A 132 -10.65 -8.64 1.91
C THR A 132 -9.18 -8.87 2.23
N ASP A 133 -8.30 -8.25 1.46
CA ASP A 133 -6.97 -8.00 1.99
C ASP A 133 -7.17 -7.03 3.16
N SER A 134 -6.95 -7.50 4.38
CA SER A 134 -6.89 -6.59 5.52
C SER A 134 -5.92 -5.50 5.12
N GLN A 135 -6.38 -4.27 4.98
CA GLN A 135 -5.48 -3.15 4.73
C GLN A 135 -4.52 -3.14 5.91
N SER A 136 -3.38 -3.76 5.74
CA SER A 136 -2.28 -3.56 6.68
C SER A 136 -2.11 -2.06 6.76
N GLN A 137 -2.43 -1.48 7.91
CA GLN A 137 -2.29 -0.04 8.12
C GLN A 137 -0.84 0.41 7.92
N SER A 138 0.05 -0.55 7.71
CA SER A 138 1.46 -0.33 7.39
C SER A 138 2.09 -1.54 6.72
N VAL A 139 3.01 -1.28 5.80
CA VAL A 139 3.95 -2.27 5.27
C VAL A 139 5.31 -2.04 5.92
N SER A 140 5.85 -3.04 6.59
CA SER A 140 7.20 -2.96 7.16
C SER A 140 8.24 -2.99 6.05
N VAL A 141 9.24 -2.12 6.15
CA VAL A 141 10.30 -1.98 5.14
C VAL A 141 11.63 -2.43 5.73
N THR A 142 12.27 -3.38 5.07
CA THR A 142 13.64 -3.78 5.40
C THR A 142 14.59 -3.21 4.36
N MET A 143 15.43 -2.27 4.78
CA MET A 143 16.43 -1.64 3.91
C MET A 143 17.70 -2.51 3.82
N PRO A 144 18.45 -2.43 2.70
CA PRO A 144 19.78 -3.04 2.61
C PRO A 144 20.67 -2.57 3.76
N GLN A 145 21.42 -3.52 4.35
CA GLN A 145 22.37 -3.25 5.44
C GLN A 145 23.73 -2.80 4.91
N ASP A 146 23.97 -3.00 3.62
CA ASP A 146 25.24 -2.65 2.98
C ASP A 146 25.35 -1.13 2.81
N GLU A 147 26.60 -0.66 2.68
CA GLU A 147 26.91 0.73 2.41
C GLU A 147 26.31 1.15 1.06
N VAL A 148 25.41 2.13 1.10
CA VAL A 148 24.70 2.59 -0.09
C VAL A 148 25.15 3.99 -0.45
N VAL A 149 25.28 4.25 -1.75
CA VAL A 149 25.62 5.57 -2.28
C VAL A 149 24.61 6.60 -1.75
N ALA A 150 25.13 7.71 -1.21
CA ALA A 150 24.31 8.79 -0.66
C ALA A 150 23.47 9.46 -1.76
N GLY A 151 22.26 9.89 -1.41
CA GLY A 151 21.34 10.59 -2.28
C GLY A 151 19.88 10.26 -1.99
N ASP A 152 18.99 11.12 -2.47
CA ASP A 152 17.55 10.87 -2.39
C ASP A 152 17.18 9.63 -3.20
N ARG A 153 16.24 8.88 -2.67
CA ARG A 153 15.85 7.61 -3.28
C ARG A 153 14.37 7.49 -3.50
N VAL A 154 14.04 6.67 -4.48
CA VAL A 154 12.67 6.33 -4.86
C VAL A 154 12.51 4.82 -4.92
N LEU A 155 11.32 4.36 -4.60
CA LEU A 155 10.88 2.99 -4.79
C LEU A 155 10.18 2.90 -6.14
N ASP A 156 10.60 1.94 -6.97
CA ASP A 156 9.91 1.65 -8.22
C ASP A 156 8.80 0.62 -7.96
N VAL A 157 7.57 1.06 -8.15
CA VAL A 157 6.36 0.23 -8.03
C VAL A 157 5.70 0.16 -9.41
N ASP A 158 6.04 -0.85 -10.18
CA ASP A 158 5.53 -1.08 -11.55
C ASP A 158 5.68 0.14 -12.48
N GLY A 159 6.84 0.83 -12.39
CA GLY A 159 7.13 2.05 -13.16
C GLY A 159 6.67 3.35 -12.51
N ARG A 160 5.96 3.29 -11.39
CA ARG A 160 5.62 4.46 -10.58
C ARG A 160 6.70 4.70 -9.53
N MET A 161 7.33 5.86 -9.58
CA MET A 161 8.35 6.27 -8.61
C MET A 161 7.71 6.91 -7.38
N VAL A 162 7.98 6.33 -6.20
CA VAL A 162 7.51 6.83 -4.90
C VAL A 162 8.72 7.23 -4.06
N ASP A 163 8.72 8.43 -3.52
CA ASP A 163 9.82 8.91 -2.66
C ASP A 163 9.95 7.99 -1.43
N MET A 164 11.15 7.42 -1.24
CA MET A 164 11.42 6.47 -0.18
C MET A 164 12.76 6.77 0.52
N PRO A 165 12.75 7.59 1.59
CA PRO A 165 13.94 7.90 2.37
C PRO A 165 14.59 6.65 2.98
N GLN A 166 15.92 6.68 3.13
CA GLN A 166 16.71 5.55 3.64
C GLN A 166 16.32 5.08 5.06
N GLN A 167 15.72 5.95 5.87
CA GLN A 167 15.33 5.65 7.24
C GLN A 167 13.87 5.18 7.35
N THR A 168 13.19 4.93 6.25
CA THR A 168 11.80 4.44 6.26
C THR A 168 11.77 3.00 6.77
N THR A 169 11.10 2.78 7.88
CA THR A 169 10.89 1.45 8.49
C THR A 169 9.50 0.90 8.23
N ALA A 170 8.55 1.78 7.93
CA ALA A 170 7.18 1.40 7.61
C ALA A 170 6.54 2.41 6.65
N ILE A 171 5.65 1.93 5.82
CA ILE A 171 4.83 2.73 4.91
C ILE A 171 3.41 2.71 5.45
N THR A 172 2.86 3.89 5.74
CA THR A 172 1.52 4.09 6.30
C THR A 172 0.64 4.96 5.41
N ASP A 173 1.22 5.58 4.39
CA ASP A 173 0.48 6.40 3.43
C ASP A 173 -0.44 5.52 2.58
N SER A 174 -1.75 5.82 2.60
CA SER A 174 -2.78 5.01 1.94
C SER A 174 -2.60 4.90 0.43
N SER A 175 -2.11 5.96 -0.23
CA SER A 175 -1.89 5.96 -1.67
C SER A 175 -0.70 5.08 -2.08
N THR A 176 0.35 5.08 -1.27
CA THR A 176 1.53 4.23 -1.45
C THR A 176 1.20 2.77 -1.12
N LEU A 177 0.45 2.53 -0.03
CA LEU A 177 -0.03 1.20 0.34
C LEU A 177 -0.89 0.58 -0.76
N ALA A 178 -1.84 1.33 -1.31
CA ALA A 178 -2.68 0.86 -2.42
C ALA A 178 -1.83 0.50 -3.66
N ALA A 179 -0.81 1.32 -3.99
CA ALA A 179 0.10 1.02 -5.09
C ALA A 179 0.93 -0.24 -4.84
N LEU A 180 1.44 -0.44 -3.61
CA LEU A 180 2.23 -1.61 -3.23
C LEU A 180 1.42 -2.89 -3.28
N LEU A 181 0.22 -2.89 -2.69
CA LEU A 181 -0.68 -4.04 -2.65
C LEU A 181 -1.26 -4.38 -4.04
N GLY A 182 -1.37 -3.38 -4.92
CA GLY A 182 -1.73 -3.58 -6.33
C GLY A 182 -0.57 -3.98 -7.25
N SER A 183 0.68 -4.03 -6.76
CA SER A 183 1.86 -4.29 -7.58
C SER A 183 1.98 -5.74 -8.06
N ASP A 184 2.66 -5.92 -9.19
CA ASP A 184 2.97 -7.26 -9.72
C ASP A 184 3.81 -8.07 -8.74
N ALA A 185 4.73 -7.41 -8.02
CA ALA A 185 5.58 -8.06 -7.01
C ALA A 185 4.76 -8.62 -5.85
N TYR A 186 3.78 -7.86 -5.34
CA TYR A 186 2.88 -8.33 -4.28
C TYR A 186 1.96 -9.46 -4.78
N ARG A 187 1.37 -9.33 -5.97
CA ARG A 187 0.51 -10.37 -6.56
C ARG A 187 1.25 -11.70 -6.78
N GLN A 188 2.49 -11.65 -7.24
CA GLN A 188 3.32 -12.85 -7.40
C GLN A 188 3.65 -13.50 -6.05
N ALA A 189 4.02 -12.69 -5.04
CA ALA A 189 4.34 -13.19 -3.71
C ALA A 189 3.11 -13.78 -3.00
N SER A 190 1.95 -13.15 -3.08
CA SER A 190 0.71 -13.64 -2.49
C SER A 190 0.18 -14.91 -3.20
N GLY A 191 0.26 -14.98 -4.53
CA GLY A 191 -0.15 -16.17 -5.30
C GLY A 191 0.74 -17.40 -5.04
N THR A 192 2.02 -17.21 -4.70
CA THR A 192 2.89 -18.33 -4.27
C THR A 192 2.63 -18.77 -2.83
N ALA A 193 2.16 -17.89 -1.96
CA ALA A 193 1.78 -18.23 -0.59
C ALA A 193 0.54 -19.13 -0.52
N GLU A 194 -0.40 -18.98 -1.45
CA GLU A 194 -1.62 -19.82 -1.52
C GLU A 194 -1.35 -21.26 -2.01
N SER A 195 -0.25 -21.49 -2.71
CA SER A 195 0.10 -22.83 -3.24
C SER A 195 0.85 -23.73 -2.26
N SER A 196 1.23 -23.25 -1.10
CA SER A 196 1.83 -24.04 -0.02
C SER A 196 0.76 -24.54 0.95
N GLU A 197 0.34 -25.80 0.81
CA GLU A 197 -0.60 -26.52 1.71
C GLU A 197 -0.03 -26.71 3.13
N SER A 198 0.24 -25.64 3.83
CA SER A 198 0.60 -25.65 5.26
C SER A 198 0.11 -24.38 5.93
N ALA A 199 -1.17 -24.02 5.69
CA ALA A 199 -1.82 -22.95 6.41
C ALA A 199 -2.21 -23.43 7.81
N SER A 200 -1.31 -23.30 8.75
CA SER A 200 -1.68 -23.15 10.16
C SER A 200 -2.25 -21.75 10.34
N ASP A 201 -3.36 -21.66 10.99
CA ASP A 201 -4.24 -20.54 11.35
C ASP A 201 -3.46 -19.29 11.85
N GLY A 202 -2.90 -18.50 10.94
CA GLY A 202 -2.20 -17.26 11.20
C GLY A 202 -2.01 -16.50 9.89
N ALA A 203 -2.28 -15.20 9.87
CA ALA A 203 -2.05 -14.34 8.72
C ALA A 203 -0.64 -14.57 8.18
N SER A 204 -0.51 -15.11 6.97
CA SER A 204 0.78 -15.35 6.34
C SER A 204 1.38 -14.01 5.97
N ASP A 205 2.51 -13.64 6.59
CA ASP A 205 3.25 -12.45 6.21
C ASP A 205 3.77 -12.61 4.77
N VAL A 206 3.22 -11.82 3.85
CA VAL A 206 3.68 -11.79 2.47
C VAL A 206 4.89 -10.89 2.37
N THR A 207 6.03 -11.46 1.97
CA THR A 207 7.28 -10.71 1.75
C THR A 207 7.57 -10.61 0.26
N PHE A 208 7.84 -9.41 -0.23
CA PHE A 208 8.20 -9.15 -1.62
C PHE A 208 9.32 -8.11 -1.73
N THR A 209 10.01 -8.09 -2.85
CA THR A 209 11.16 -7.22 -3.08
C THR A 209 10.87 -6.25 -4.21
N LEU A 210 11.19 -4.97 -4.00
CA LEU A 210 11.09 -3.90 -4.98
C LEU A 210 12.45 -3.24 -5.22
N GLN A 211 12.57 -2.53 -6.34
CA GLN A 211 13.79 -1.80 -6.65
C GLN A 211 13.78 -0.44 -5.93
N TRP A 212 14.86 -0.18 -5.18
CA TRP A 212 15.10 1.08 -4.49
C TRP A 212 16.24 1.82 -5.16
N LEU A 213 15.92 2.85 -5.92
CA LEU A 213 16.79 3.52 -6.87
C LEU A 213 17.18 4.92 -6.38
N LEU A 214 18.30 5.44 -6.85
CA LEU A 214 18.61 6.86 -6.72
C LEU A 214 17.61 7.68 -7.54
N LYS A 215 17.03 8.71 -6.91
CA LYS A 215 16.10 9.65 -7.57
C LYS A 215 16.80 10.40 -8.71
N THR A 216 18.06 10.75 -8.50
CA THR A 216 18.93 11.33 -9.53
C THR A 216 20.02 10.31 -9.88
N PRO A 217 20.00 9.73 -11.08
CA PRO A 217 21.06 8.83 -11.51
C PRO A 217 22.42 9.49 -11.49
N ILE A 218 23.45 8.70 -11.18
CA ILE A 218 24.85 9.15 -11.23
C ILE A 218 25.59 8.40 -12.34
N ASP A 219 26.47 9.11 -13.04
CA ASP A 219 27.34 8.50 -14.03
C ASP A 219 28.48 7.74 -13.36
N VAL A 220 28.66 6.50 -13.74
CA VAL A 220 29.68 5.62 -13.17
C VAL A 220 30.53 4.96 -14.25
N TRP A 221 31.80 4.78 -13.97
CA TRP A 221 32.72 4.03 -14.80
C TRP A 221 32.77 2.58 -14.32
N SER A 222 32.50 1.66 -15.23
CA SER A 222 32.61 0.22 -14.95
C SER A 222 34.00 -0.28 -15.34
N LEU A 223 34.84 -0.52 -14.35
CA LEU A 223 36.25 -0.88 -14.52
C LEU A 223 36.54 -2.28 -13.96
N PRO A 224 37.52 -3.02 -14.53
CA PRO A 224 37.95 -4.26 -13.91
C PRO A 224 38.67 -3.96 -12.58
N PRO A 225 38.53 -4.80 -11.53
CA PRO A 225 39.17 -4.58 -10.23
C PRO A 225 40.70 -4.40 -10.33
N THR A 226 41.32 -5.01 -11.32
CA THR A 226 42.76 -4.91 -11.59
C THR A 226 43.22 -3.54 -12.09
N ALA A 227 42.30 -2.63 -12.44
CA ALA A 227 42.65 -1.27 -12.87
C ALA A 227 42.93 -0.32 -11.70
N PHE A 228 42.53 -0.69 -10.49
CA PHE A 228 42.68 0.13 -9.29
C PHE A 228 44.01 -0.14 -8.60
N TYR A 229 44.61 0.93 -8.05
CA TYR A 229 45.77 0.86 -7.19
C TYR A 229 45.71 1.91 -6.09
N ALA A 230 46.57 1.84 -5.09
CA ALA A 230 46.58 2.69 -3.91
C ALA A 230 45.17 2.83 -3.28
N GLN A 231 44.46 1.72 -3.21
CA GLN A 231 43.12 1.68 -2.66
C GLN A 231 43.16 1.83 -1.14
N HIS A 232 42.35 2.71 -0.62
CA HIS A 232 42.11 2.93 0.79
C HIS A 232 40.62 3.26 0.99
N ASP A 233 39.91 2.36 1.68
CA ASP A 233 38.46 2.39 1.81
C ASP A 233 37.77 2.46 0.42
N GLU A 234 36.90 3.41 0.18
CA GLU A 234 36.25 3.64 -1.10
C GLU A 234 37.13 4.40 -2.12
N GLN A 235 38.23 4.97 -1.67
CA GLN A 235 39.12 5.78 -2.52
C GLN A 235 40.17 4.92 -3.21
N ALA A 236 40.36 5.17 -4.48
CA ALA A 236 41.38 4.49 -5.27
C ALA A 236 41.95 5.40 -6.36
N CYS A 237 43.04 4.95 -6.95
CA CYS A 237 43.62 5.58 -8.12
C CYS A 237 43.47 4.66 -9.34
N VAL A 238 43.28 5.25 -10.51
CA VAL A 238 43.39 4.59 -11.82
C VAL A 238 44.35 5.34 -12.69
N VAL A 239 44.93 4.67 -13.68
CA VAL A 239 45.77 5.35 -14.70
C VAL A 239 44.94 5.50 -15.96
N SER A 240 44.56 6.74 -16.30
CA SER A 240 43.85 7.11 -17.52
C SER A 240 44.71 7.94 -18.42
N ASP A 241 44.91 7.50 -19.67
CA ASP A 241 45.80 8.14 -20.66
C ASP A 241 47.21 8.44 -20.14
N GLY A 242 47.74 7.52 -19.32
CA GLY A 242 49.06 7.63 -18.70
C GLY A 242 49.16 8.54 -17.48
N LYS A 243 48.05 9.14 -17.03
CA LYS A 243 47.99 10.02 -15.85
C LYS A 243 47.26 9.37 -14.71
N PRO A 244 47.69 9.53 -13.44
CA PRO A 244 46.96 9.08 -12.30
C PRO A 244 45.70 9.94 -12.11
N VAL A 245 44.55 9.30 -11.85
CA VAL A 245 43.24 9.93 -11.61
C VAL A 245 42.67 9.36 -10.33
N ALA A 246 42.23 10.23 -9.45
CA ALA A 246 41.51 9.83 -8.23
C ALA A 246 40.07 9.46 -8.54
N VAL A 247 39.63 8.36 -7.97
CA VAL A 247 38.28 7.83 -8.15
C VAL A 247 37.73 7.32 -6.80
N THR A 248 36.44 7.37 -6.66
CA THR A 248 35.71 6.78 -5.54
C THR A 248 34.96 5.53 -6.02
N VAL A 249 35.25 4.39 -5.42
CA VAL A 249 34.58 3.11 -5.72
C VAL A 249 33.27 3.08 -4.97
N ILE A 250 32.15 2.97 -5.70
CA ILE A 250 30.79 3.05 -5.13
C ILE A 250 30.08 1.71 -5.11
N GLY A 251 30.69 0.66 -5.63
CA GLY A 251 30.12 -0.69 -5.58
C GLY A 251 30.75 -1.65 -6.57
N PHE A 252 30.28 -2.90 -6.49
CA PHE A 252 30.74 -4.00 -7.33
C PHE A 252 29.54 -4.73 -7.94
N ARG A 253 29.64 -5.06 -9.22
CA ARG A 253 28.59 -5.83 -9.90
C ARG A 253 29.21 -6.70 -11.00
N LEU A 254 28.87 -8.01 -11.01
CA LEU A 254 29.28 -8.96 -12.05
C LEU A 254 30.80 -8.96 -12.32
N GLY A 255 31.61 -8.90 -11.25
CA GLY A 255 33.08 -8.90 -11.35
C GLY A 255 33.69 -7.58 -11.84
N ARG A 256 32.93 -6.52 -11.88
CA ARG A 256 33.37 -5.16 -12.20
C ARG A 256 33.16 -4.21 -11.05
N SER A 257 34.08 -3.29 -10.87
CA SER A 257 33.94 -2.20 -9.89
C SER A 257 33.32 -0.98 -10.57
N MET A 258 32.36 -0.38 -9.89
CA MET A 258 31.74 0.87 -10.31
C MET A 258 32.41 2.03 -9.57
N ALA A 259 32.90 3.01 -10.29
CA ALA A 259 33.59 4.15 -9.70
C ALA A 259 33.15 5.46 -10.31
N THR A 260 33.16 6.51 -9.49
CA THR A 260 33.02 7.91 -9.93
C THR A 260 34.39 8.56 -9.97
N VAL A 261 34.56 9.56 -10.85
CA VAL A 261 35.78 10.36 -10.92
C VAL A 261 35.59 11.59 -10.05
N ASP A 262 36.47 11.79 -9.07
CA ASP A 262 36.33 12.89 -8.11
C ASP A 262 36.30 14.29 -8.74
N SER A 263 37.01 14.45 -9.85
CA SER A 263 37.01 15.70 -10.63
C SER A 263 35.82 15.82 -11.60
N GLY A 264 34.96 14.82 -11.72
CA GLY A 264 33.91 14.79 -12.74
C GLY A 264 34.39 14.63 -14.17
N ALA A 265 35.69 14.44 -14.39
CA ALA A 265 36.26 14.32 -15.72
C ALA A 265 35.99 12.95 -16.35
N ALA A 266 35.88 12.88 -17.66
CA ALA A 266 35.80 11.62 -18.38
C ALA A 266 37.12 10.85 -18.32
N LEU A 267 37.05 9.53 -18.14
CA LEU A 267 38.19 8.65 -18.26
C LEU A 267 38.43 8.31 -19.75
N GLY A 268 39.66 8.38 -20.16
CA GLY A 268 40.13 7.88 -21.47
C GLY A 268 40.48 6.38 -21.40
N LYS A 269 41.63 6.01 -21.97
CA LYS A 269 42.13 4.63 -21.92
C LYS A 269 42.68 4.30 -20.54
N VAL A 270 41.99 3.40 -19.81
CA VAL A 270 42.38 2.97 -18.46
C VAL A 270 43.28 1.75 -18.54
N ARG A 271 44.45 1.81 -17.86
CA ARG A 271 45.39 0.69 -17.77
C ARG A 271 44.85 -0.35 -16.75
N THR A 272 44.79 -1.60 -17.16
CA THR A 272 44.18 -2.70 -16.37
C THR A 272 45.12 -3.32 -15.34
N ASN A 273 46.39 -2.98 -15.30
CA ASN A 273 47.35 -3.46 -14.29
C ASN A 273 48.43 -2.41 -14.06
N PRO A 274 48.12 -1.31 -13.38
CA PRO A 274 49.12 -0.28 -13.09
C PRO A 274 50.03 -0.74 -11.96
N GLN A 275 51.25 -1.21 -12.32
CA GLN A 275 52.27 -1.55 -11.30
C GLN A 275 52.97 -0.26 -10.81
N GLY A 276 53.02 -0.06 -9.49
CA GLY A 276 53.85 0.95 -8.84
C GLY A 276 53.49 2.41 -9.13
N GLY A 277 52.24 2.72 -9.39
CA GLY A 277 51.77 4.08 -9.57
C GLY A 277 51.96 4.95 -8.32
N LYS A 278 52.39 6.21 -8.48
CA LYS A 278 52.35 7.21 -7.38
C LYS A 278 50.91 7.40 -6.95
N PRO A 279 50.64 7.59 -5.62
CA PRO A 279 49.31 7.97 -5.18
C PRO A 279 48.79 9.17 -5.96
N CYS A 280 47.51 9.17 -6.30
CA CYS A 280 46.90 10.24 -7.09
C CYS A 280 46.37 11.40 -6.22
N ARG A 281 46.61 11.30 -4.91
CA ARG A 281 46.31 12.31 -3.87
C ARG A 281 47.51 12.58 -3.02
#